data_b3f606545bac07b8da0954814f428470
#
_entry.id   b3f606545bac07b8da0954814f428470
#
_cell.length_a   1.000
_cell.length_b   1.000
_cell.length_c   1.000
_cell.angle_alpha   90.00
_cell.angle_beta   90.00
_cell.angle_gamma   90.00
#
_symmetry.space_group_name_H-M   'P 1'
#
loop_
_entity.id
_entity.type
_entity.pdbx_description
1 polymer ?
#
loop_
_entity_poly.entity_id
_entity_poly.type
_entity_poly.pdbx_seq_one_letter_code
_entity_poly.pdbx_strand_id
1 'polypeptide(L)'
;MINYRPAKIEDLAQIRDINRHYILNTSLTFVRAPPSFDSYIAKLNDLKSRGLPYLVAVDETQKADDGNDLVVGYGSLSPFRPQMVSYAPTVELTLFIHPDHQSQGSGSVLLALLLGEVETGQVWHIFEEPVISSGSTEADHENEASGAMRVRNVIAVMAVDPEGKEQGEALRKWYVARGFEECGRLKKVGYKRGYW
;
A
#
# COMPACT_ATOMS: atom_id res chain seq x y z
N MET A 1 -11.24 8.30 -19.78
CA MET A 1 -11.95 7.39 -18.83
C MET A 1 -10.90 6.80 -17.92
N ILE A 2 -11.15 6.72 -16.60
CA ILE A 2 -10.20 6.12 -15.68
C ILE A 2 -10.42 4.60 -15.65
N ASN A 3 -9.37 3.86 -15.98
CA ASN A 3 -9.32 2.39 -15.89
C ASN A 3 -8.53 1.98 -14.62
N TYR A 4 -9.05 0.99 -13.89
CA TYR A 4 -8.44 0.45 -12.68
C TYR A 4 -8.02 -0.99 -12.94
N ARG A 5 -6.73 -1.28 -12.82
CA ARG A 5 -6.15 -2.59 -13.17
C ARG A 5 -4.93 -2.92 -12.33
N PRO A 6 -4.48 -4.19 -12.31
CA PRO A 6 -3.18 -4.53 -11.75
C PRO A 6 -2.03 -3.73 -12.37
N ALA A 7 -1.08 -3.33 -11.53
CA ALA A 7 0.12 -2.63 -11.96
C ALA A 7 1.01 -3.53 -12.81
N LYS A 8 1.66 -2.93 -13.81
CA LYS A 8 2.63 -3.55 -14.70
C LYS A 8 3.99 -2.87 -14.58
N ILE A 9 5.02 -3.48 -15.17
CA ILE A 9 6.37 -2.91 -15.15
C ILE A 9 6.41 -1.54 -15.83
N GLU A 10 5.62 -1.35 -16.90
CA GLU A 10 5.53 -0.10 -17.65
C GLU A 10 4.98 1.06 -16.81
N ASP A 11 4.18 0.80 -15.79
CA ASP A 11 3.61 1.81 -14.91
C ASP A 11 4.61 2.33 -13.86
N LEU A 12 5.68 1.57 -13.60
CA LEU A 12 6.57 1.83 -12.45
C LEU A 12 7.32 3.17 -12.54
N ALA A 13 7.61 3.65 -13.74
CA ALA A 13 8.24 4.95 -13.93
C ALA A 13 7.32 6.07 -13.40
N GLN A 14 6.05 6.06 -13.78
CA GLN A 14 5.06 7.03 -13.35
C GLN A 14 4.69 6.86 -11.86
N ILE A 15 4.58 5.62 -11.37
CA ILE A 15 4.41 5.33 -9.93
C ILE A 15 5.56 5.94 -9.12
N ARG A 16 6.80 5.75 -9.56
CA ARG A 16 7.98 6.34 -8.92
C ARG A 16 7.89 7.87 -8.88
N ASP A 17 7.45 8.51 -9.96
CA ASP A 17 7.37 9.96 -10.03
C ASP A 17 6.26 10.52 -9.11
N ILE A 18 5.11 9.87 -9.03
CA ILE A 18 4.08 10.16 -8.03
C ILE A 18 4.67 10.02 -6.62
N ASN A 19 5.31 8.90 -6.31
CA ASN A 19 5.88 8.65 -4.99
C ASN A 19 7.00 9.65 -4.64
N ARG A 20 7.87 9.97 -5.61
CA ARG A 20 8.92 10.97 -5.48
C ARG A 20 8.37 12.34 -5.09
N HIS A 21 7.23 12.76 -5.69
CA HIS A 21 6.58 14.00 -5.30
C HIS A 21 6.25 14.02 -3.81
N TYR A 22 5.61 12.98 -3.29
CA TYR A 22 5.24 12.89 -1.88
C TYR A 22 6.46 12.78 -0.95
N ILE A 23 7.48 12.05 -1.36
CA ILE A 23 8.73 11.94 -0.59
C ILE A 23 9.40 13.30 -0.43
N LEU A 24 9.52 14.08 -1.49
CA LEU A 24 10.28 15.32 -1.49
C LEU A 24 9.48 16.52 -0.98
N ASN A 25 8.17 16.55 -1.21
CA ASN A 25 7.36 17.76 -1.02
C ASN A 25 6.37 17.71 0.14
N THR A 26 6.19 16.54 0.79
CA THR A 26 5.20 16.39 1.86
C THR A 26 5.73 15.67 3.09
N SER A 27 4.98 15.72 4.20
CA SER A 27 5.20 14.91 5.39
C SER A 27 4.38 13.61 5.39
N LEU A 28 3.62 13.32 4.32
CA LEU A 28 2.72 12.16 4.22
C LEU A 28 3.43 10.80 4.13
N THR A 29 4.73 10.79 3.92
CA THR A 29 5.59 9.59 4.02
C THR A 29 6.88 9.94 4.74
N PHE A 30 7.37 9.03 5.59
CA PHE A 30 8.64 9.22 6.32
C PHE A 30 9.87 8.75 5.54
N VAL A 31 9.71 8.21 4.34
CA VAL A 31 10.83 8.01 3.41
C VAL A 31 11.47 9.37 3.10
N ARG A 32 12.79 9.47 3.23
CA ARG A 32 13.53 10.74 3.09
C ARG A 32 14.17 10.93 1.73
N ALA A 33 14.51 9.84 1.06
CA ALA A 33 15.09 9.86 -0.29
C ALA A 33 14.32 8.89 -1.19
N PRO A 34 14.03 9.25 -2.45
CA PRO A 34 13.37 8.35 -3.39
C PRO A 34 14.18 7.05 -3.55
N PRO A 35 13.53 5.87 -3.47
CA PRO A 35 14.18 4.59 -3.74
C PRO A 35 14.69 4.50 -5.19
N SER A 36 15.62 3.58 -5.44
CA SER A 36 16.06 3.26 -6.80
C SER A 36 14.90 2.66 -7.62
N PHE A 37 14.99 2.74 -8.95
CA PHE A 37 13.97 2.14 -9.82
C PHE A 37 13.85 0.62 -9.60
N ASP A 38 14.98 -0.06 -9.38
CA ASP A 38 15.00 -1.49 -9.08
C ASP A 38 14.22 -1.86 -7.82
N SER A 39 14.12 -0.95 -6.85
CA SER A 39 13.30 -1.15 -5.64
C SER A 39 11.80 -1.22 -5.97
N TYR A 40 11.33 -0.48 -6.98
CA TYR A 40 9.94 -0.58 -7.44
C TYR A 40 9.68 -1.87 -8.20
N ILE A 41 10.62 -2.33 -9.03
CA ILE A 41 10.55 -3.64 -9.69
C ILE A 41 10.52 -4.75 -8.65
N ALA A 42 11.44 -4.70 -7.68
CA ALA A 42 11.49 -5.67 -6.59
C ALA A 42 10.17 -5.71 -5.80
N LYS A 43 9.61 -4.53 -5.45
CA LYS A 43 8.31 -4.44 -4.77
C LYS A 43 7.18 -5.06 -5.59
N LEU A 44 7.09 -4.76 -6.90
CA LEU A 44 6.05 -5.33 -7.77
C LEU A 44 6.14 -6.86 -7.79
N ASN A 45 7.34 -7.40 -7.96
CA ASN A 45 7.58 -8.84 -8.01
C ASN A 45 7.30 -9.51 -6.65
N ASP A 46 7.74 -8.91 -5.54
CA ASP A 46 7.47 -9.40 -4.18
C ASP A 46 5.97 -9.47 -3.90
N LEU A 47 5.23 -8.39 -4.16
CA LEU A 47 3.77 -8.39 -3.93
C LEU A 47 3.06 -9.42 -4.81
N LYS A 48 3.48 -9.55 -6.07
CA LYS A 48 2.92 -10.54 -6.99
C LYS A 48 3.20 -11.98 -6.52
N SER A 49 4.40 -12.28 -6.07
CA SER A 49 4.76 -13.62 -5.55
C SER A 49 3.99 -13.96 -4.28
N ARG A 50 3.66 -12.95 -3.47
CA ARG A 50 2.86 -13.10 -2.25
C ARG A 50 1.35 -13.13 -2.47
N GLY A 51 0.87 -12.98 -3.73
CA GLY A 51 -0.57 -12.89 -4.00
C GLY A 51 -1.24 -11.60 -3.49
N LEU A 52 -0.44 -10.55 -3.22
CA LEU A 52 -0.94 -9.29 -2.69
C LEU A 52 -1.21 -8.28 -3.82
N PRO A 53 -2.35 -7.55 -3.80
CA PRO A 53 -2.74 -6.67 -4.87
C PRO A 53 -1.87 -5.41 -4.95
N TYR A 54 -1.55 -5.02 -6.19
CA TYR A 54 -0.95 -3.75 -6.54
C TYR A 54 -1.73 -3.19 -7.73
N LEU A 55 -2.51 -2.14 -7.53
CA LEU A 55 -3.42 -1.57 -8.51
C LEU A 55 -2.98 -0.18 -8.94
N VAL A 56 -3.30 0.19 -10.18
CA VAL A 56 -3.17 1.53 -10.74
C VAL A 56 -4.51 2.05 -11.24
N ALA A 57 -4.69 3.36 -11.15
CA ALA A 57 -5.72 4.12 -11.83
C ALA A 57 -5.06 4.81 -13.02
N VAL A 58 -5.55 4.56 -14.23
CA VAL A 58 -4.95 5.00 -15.49
C VAL A 58 -5.96 5.81 -16.29
N ASP A 59 -5.60 7.01 -16.70
CA ASP A 59 -6.41 7.79 -17.64
C ASP A 59 -6.01 7.43 -19.09
N GLU A 60 -6.83 6.62 -19.74
CA GLU A 60 -6.61 6.18 -21.12
C GLU A 60 -6.78 7.30 -22.16
N THR A 61 -7.30 8.46 -21.74
CA THR A 61 -7.49 9.62 -22.64
C THR A 61 -6.28 10.56 -22.67
N GLN A 62 -5.33 10.35 -21.77
CA GLN A 62 -4.12 11.15 -21.64
C GLN A 62 -2.87 10.27 -21.78
N LYS A 63 -1.81 10.84 -22.34
CA LYS A 63 -0.51 10.18 -22.43
C LYS A 63 0.50 10.88 -21.54
N ALA A 64 1.33 10.07 -20.90
CA ALA A 64 2.51 10.57 -20.20
C ALA A 64 3.68 10.78 -21.18
N ASP A 65 4.77 11.38 -20.69
CA ASP A 65 5.97 11.70 -21.49
C ASP A 65 6.63 10.45 -22.08
N ASP A 66 6.42 9.27 -21.48
CA ASP A 66 6.92 7.98 -21.94
C ASP A 66 6.04 7.35 -23.05
N GLY A 67 4.95 8.02 -23.44
CA GLY A 67 4.00 7.57 -24.46
C GLY A 67 2.94 6.57 -23.97
N ASN A 68 3.05 6.10 -22.71
CA ASN A 68 2.06 5.24 -22.09
C ASN A 68 0.84 6.05 -21.62
N ASP A 69 -0.25 5.36 -21.27
CA ASP A 69 -1.41 5.99 -20.64
C ASP A 69 -1.03 6.59 -19.29
N LEU A 70 -1.64 7.72 -18.93
CA LEU A 70 -1.27 8.47 -17.73
C LEU A 70 -1.73 7.73 -16.46
N VAL A 71 -0.79 7.36 -15.59
CA VAL A 71 -1.10 6.84 -14.25
C VAL A 71 -1.47 8.00 -13.33
N VAL A 72 -2.74 8.07 -12.94
CA VAL A 72 -3.28 9.11 -12.06
C VAL A 72 -3.26 8.72 -10.57
N GLY A 73 -2.92 7.48 -10.25
CA GLY A 73 -2.78 7.01 -8.87
C GLY A 73 -2.49 5.53 -8.78
N TYR A 74 -2.11 5.09 -7.59
CA TYR A 74 -1.86 3.68 -7.31
C TYR A 74 -2.18 3.33 -5.86
N GLY A 75 -2.46 2.04 -5.63
CA GLY A 75 -2.63 1.48 -4.29
C GLY A 75 -2.12 0.05 -4.22
N SER A 76 -1.60 -0.34 -3.06
CA SER A 76 -1.11 -1.70 -2.83
C SER A 76 -1.34 -2.14 -1.40
N LEU A 77 -1.45 -3.44 -1.20
CA LEU A 77 -1.39 -4.09 0.11
C LEU A 77 -0.02 -4.75 0.26
N SER A 78 0.68 -4.46 1.35
CA SER A 78 2.01 -5.00 1.65
C SER A 78 1.98 -5.78 2.95
N PRO A 79 2.85 -6.78 3.17
CA PRO A 79 2.91 -7.50 4.44
C PRO A 79 3.15 -6.55 5.62
N PHE A 80 2.37 -6.69 6.67
CA PHE A 80 2.66 -6.04 7.95
C PHE A 80 3.70 -6.88 8.70
N ARG A 81 4.87 -6.29 9.00
CA ARG A 81 6.00 -6.96 9.68
C ARG A 81 6.37 -8.31 9.03
N PRO A 82 6.86 -8.32 7.78
CA PRO A 82 7.00 -9.54 6.96
C PRO A 82 7.90 -10.63 7.57
N GLN A 83 8.77 -10.31 8.53
CA GLN A 83 9.61 -11.27 9.24
C GLN A 83 8.87 -12.06 10.34
N MET A 84 7.64 -11.64 10.66
CA MET A 84 6.80 -12.26 11.69
C MET A 84 5.57 -12.87 11.04
N VAL A 85 5.68 -14.11 10.58
CA VAL A 85 4.65 -14.79 9.76
C VAL A 85 3.28 -14.91 10.42
N SER A 86 3.21 -14.90 11.75
CA SER A 86 1.93 -14.84 12.47
C SER A 86 1.10 -13.58 12.17
N TYR A 87 1.72 -12.54 11.57
CA TYR A 87 1.01 -11.36 11.06
C TYR A 87 0.57 -11.49 9.60
N ALA A 88 0.78 -12.63 8.95
CA ALA A 88 0.39 -12.82 7.54
C ALA A 88 -1.08 -12.45 7.22
N PRO A 89 -2.07 -12.64 8.13
CA PRO A 89 -3.44 -12.17 7.90
C PRO A 89 -3.61 -10.65 7.90
N THR A 90 -2.56 -9.88 8.23
CA THR A 90 -2.59 -8.41 8.32
C THR A 90 -1.69 -7.80 7.27
N VAL A 91 -2.22 -6.83 6.53
CA VAL A 91 -1.49 -6.08 5.50
C VAL A 91 -1.55 -4.58 5.76
N GLU A 92 -0.55 -3.87 5.24
CA GLU A 92 -0.47 -2.41 5.29
C GLU A 92 -0.85 -1.81 3.94
N LEU A 93 -1.75 -0.84 3.96
CA LEU A 93 -2.21 -0.10 2.79
C LEU A 93 -1.20 0.98 2.39
N THR A 94 -0.86 1.03 1.11
CA THR A 94 -0.25 2.19 0.44
C THR A 94 -1.24 2.75 -0.56
N LEU A 95 -1.50 4.06 -0.56
CA LEU A 95 -2.40 4.72 -1.51
C LEU A 95 -1.90 6.13 -1.81
N PHE A 96 -1.60 6.41 -3.08
CA PHE A 96 -1.19 7.73 -3.55
C PHE A 96 -1.88 8.09 -4.86
N ILE A 97 -2.29 9.35 -4.97
CA ILE A 97 -2.89 9.92 -6.19
C ILE A 97 -1.95 10.98 -6.74
N HIS A 98 -1.81 11.04 -8.06
CA HIS A 98 -1.03 12.07 -8.72
C HIS A 98 -1.47 13.47 -8.22
N PRO A 99 -0.56 14.39 -7.89
CA PRO A 99 -0.91 15.68 -7.28
C PRO A 99 -1.98 16.45 -8.05
N ASP A 100 -1.90 16.46 -9.37
CA ASP A 100 -2.83 17.20 -10.25
C ASP A 100 -4.17 16.48 -10.46
N HIS A 101 -4.29 15.23 -10.01
CA HIS A 101 -5.50 14.40 -10.16
C HIS A 101 -6.19 14.07 -8.83
N GLN A 102 -5.84 14.79 -7.76
CA GLN A 102 -6.48 14.64 -6.46
C GLN A 102 -7.94 15.13 -6.48
N SER A 103 -8.72 14.66 -5.50
CA SER A 103 -10.14 15.06 -5.32
C SER A 103 -11.07 14.72 -6.48
N GLN A 104 -10.66 13.86 -7.40
CA GLN A 104 -11.46 13.40 -8.56
C GLN A 104 -12.06 11.99 -8.35
N GLY A 105 -11.96 11.43 -7.14
CA GLY A 105 -12.58 10.14 -6.79
C GLY A 105 -11.68 8.91 -6.94
N SER A 106 -10.58 8.98 -7.71
CA SER A 106 -9.73 7.81 -8.01
C SER A 106 -9.19 7.11 -6.75
N GLY A 107 -8.82 7.87 -5.70
CA GLY A 107 -8.39 7.28 -4.42
C GLY A 107 -9.48 6.48 -3.73
N SER A 108 -10.74 6.93 -3.82
CA SER A 108 -11.88 6.20 -3.24
C SER A 108 -12.15 4.90 -3.96
N VAL A 109 -12.03 4.89 -5.30
CA VAL A 109 -12.24 3.68 -6.10
C VAL A 109 -11.10 2.69 -5.88
N LEU A 110 -9.83 3.12 -5.91
CA LEU A 110 -8.68 2.24 -5.61
C LEU A 110 -8.82 1.59 -4.23
N LEU A 111 -9.18 2.38 -3.21
CA LEU A 111 -9.39 1.86 -1.87
C LEU A 111 -10.53 0.85 -1.84
N ALA A 112 -11.67 1.16 -2.45
CA ALA A 112 -12.83 0.26 -2.49
C ALA A 112 -12.50 -1.07 -3.19
N LEU A 113 -11.72 -1.04 -4.28
CA LEU A 113 -11.27 -2.25 -4.96
C LEU A 113 -10.36 -3.11 -4.07
N LEU A 114 -9.35 -2.50 -3.42
CA LEU A 114 -8.44 -3.21 -2.52
C LEU A 114 -9.18 -3.83 -1.32
N LEU A 115 -10.08 -3.08 -0.69
CA LEU A 115 -10.87 -3.58 0.43
C LEU A 115 -11.87 -4.66 -0.02
N GLY A 116 -12.51 -4.49 -1.18
CA GLY A 116 -13.44 -5.46 -1.74
C GLY A 116 -12.79 -6.81 -2.02
N GLU A 117 -11.55 -6.86 -2.52
CA GLU A 117 -10.81 -8.10 -2.69
C GLU A 117 -10.55 -8.81 -1.34
N VAL A 118 -10.25 -8.05 -0.28
CA VAL A 118 -10.05 -8.59 1.07
C VAL A 118 -11.38 -9.09 1.66
N GLU A 119 -12.44 -8.29 1.58
CA GLU A 119 -13.77 -8.63 2.11
C GLU A 119 -14.37 -9.88 1.46
N THR A 120 -14.22 -10.02 0.14
CA THR A 120 -14.66 -11.23 -0.59
C THR A 120 -13.76 -12.43 -0.34
N GLY A 121 -12.64 -12.24 0.37
CA GLY A 121 -11.72 -13.32 0.77
C GLY A 121 -10.85 -13.84 -0.37
N GLN A 122 -10.66 -13.03 -1.40
CA GLN A 122 -9.85 -13.43 -2.56
C GLN A 122 -8.35 -13.18 -2.34
N VAL A 123 -7.96 -12.37 -1.33
CA VAL A 123 -6.55 -12.07 -1.05
C VAL A 123 -5.99 -13.10 -0.07
N TRP A 124 -5.01 -13.85 -0.56
CA TRP A 124 -4.23 -14.81 0.22
C TRP A 124 -2.78 -14.34 0.23
N HIS A 125 -2.24 -14.08 1.42
CA HIS A 125 -0.84 -13.72 1.60
C HIS A 125 0.01 -14.99 1.65
N ILE A 126 0.80 -15.22 0.61
CA ILE A 126 1.78 -16.30 0.51
C ILE A 126 3.08 -15.85 1.18
N PHE A 127 3.66 -16.68 2.04
CA PHE A 127 4.90 -16.39 2.75
C PHE A 127 5.79 -17.63 2.84
N GLU A 128 7.09 -17.42 3.04
CA GLU A 128 8.02 -18.50 3.32
C GLU A 128 7.90 -18.90 4.79
N GLU A 129 7.67 -20.19 5.04
CA GLU A 129 7.67 -20.72 6.41
C GLU A 129 9.10 -20.74 6.94
N PRO A 130 9.32 -20.32 8.21
CA PRO A 130 10.63 -20.50 8.83
C PRO A 130 10.95 -21.99 8.94
N VAL A 131 12.13 -22.41 8.48
CA VAL A 131 12.61 -23.77 8.66
C VAL A 131 12.85 -24.00 10.16
N ILE A 132 11.93 -24.69 10.83
CA ILE A 132 12.10 -25.10 12.22
C ILE A 132 13.00 -26.32 12.21
N SER A 133 14.25 -26.17 12.66
CA SER A 133 15.14 -27.32 12.90
C SER A 133 14.49 -28.22 13.97
N SER A 134 14.34 -29.49 13.62
CA SER A 134 13.70 -30.59 14.34
C SER A 134 13.85 -30.54 15.88
N GLY A 135 12.76 -30.30 16.57
CA GLY A 135 12.68 -30.27 18.04
C GLY A 135 11.29 -29.89 18.60
N SER A 136 10.36 -29.45 17.75
CA SER A 136 9.00 -29.07 18.16
C SER A 136 8.07 -30.31 18.13
N THR A 137 7.23 -30.44 19.12
CA THR A 137 6.22 -31.50 19.24
C THR A 137 5.09 -31.30 18.26
N GLU A 138 4.56 -32.39 17.71
CA GLU A 138 3.55 -32.47 16.62
C GLU A 138 2.19 -31.77 16.88
N ALA A 139 1.99 -31.13 18.02
CA ALA A 139 0.68 -30.65 18.45
C ALA A 139 0.23 -29.31 17.80
N ASP A 140 1.13 -28.53 17.20
CA ASP A 140 0.81 -27.19 16.65
C ASP A 140 0.67 -27.17 15.12
N HIS A 141 0.73 -28.34 14.45
CA HIS A 141 0.88 -28.43 12.98
C HIS A 141 -0.42 -28.61 12.17
N GLU A 142 -1.60 -28.62 12.80
CA GLU A 142 -2.82 -29.01 12.09
C GLU A 142 -3.36 -27.97 11.08
N ASN A 143 -2.74 -26.77 10.92
CA ASN A 143 -3.23 -25.76 9.96
C ASN A 143 -2.15 -24.97 9.18
N GLU A 144 -0.87 -25.30 9.25
CA GLU A 144 0.21 -24.54 8.61
C GLU A 144 0.74 -25.18 7.31
N ALA A 145 0.01 -26.08 6.70
CA ALA A 145 0.51 -26.92 5.59
C ALA A 145 0.71 -26.20 4.24
N SER A 146 0.54 -24.86 4.13
CA SER A 146 0.60 -24.25 2.82
C SER A 146 1.39 -22.93 2.69
N GLY A 147 1.97 -22.36 3.73
CA GLY A 147 2.66 -21.06 3.61
C GLY A 147 1.77 -19.93 3.06
N ALA A 148 0.46 -20.01 3.25
CA ALA A 148 -0.50 -19.03 2.78
C ALA A 148 -1.63 -18.81 3.79
N MET A 149 -1.93 -17.54 4.09
CA MET A 149 -3.04 -17.16 4.97
C MET A 149 -3.96 -16.15 4.28
N ARG A 150 -5.26 -16.30 4.50
CA ARG A 150 -6.24 -15.33 4.03
C ARG A 150 -6.05 -14.01 4.76
N VAL A 151 -5.94 -12.91 4.00
CA VAL A 151 -5.89 -11.56 4.58
C VAL A 151 -7.24 -11.23 5.21
N ARG A 152 -7.21 -10.68 6.43
CA ARG A 152 -8.39 -10.32 7.23
C ARG A 152 -8.36 -8.88 7.74
N ASN A 153 -7.17 -8.30 7.86
CA ASN A 153 -6.99 -6.97 8.42
C ASN A 153 -6.19 -6.09 7.44
N VAL A 154 -6.64 -4.86 7.26
CA VAL A 154 -5.92 -3.84 6.50
C VAL A 154 -5.61 -2.68 7.44
N ILE A 155 -4.33 -2.36 7.61
CA ILE A 155 -3.87 -1.24 8.42
C ILE A 155 -3.51 -0.09 7.49
N ALA A 156 -4.05 1.12 7.75
CA ALA A 156 -3.63 2.35 7.12
C ALA A 156 -2.77 3.14 8.12
N VAL A 157 -1.46 3.16 7.89
CA VAL A 157 -0.54 4.01 8.66
C VAL A 157 -0.40 5.34 7.94
N MET A 158 -0.83 6.42 8.58
CA MET A 158 -0.77 7.74 8.00
C MET A 158 0.05 8.72 8.86
N ALA A 159 0.81 9.58 8.21
CA ALA A 159 1.38 10.75 8.87
C ALA A 159 0.34 11.87 8.90
N VAL A 160 0.27 12.58 10.02
CA VAL A 160 -0.50 13.84 10.12
C VAL A 160 0.37 14.96 9.56
N ASP A 161 -0.01 15.49 8.40
CA ASP A 161 0.70 16.61 7.76
C ASP A 161 0.15 17.94 8.30
N PRO A 162 0.93 18.71 9.09
CA PRO A 162 0.47 19.97 9.63
C PRO A 162 0.13 21.03 8.57
N GLU A 163 0.73 20.91 7.37
CA GLU A 163 0.46 21.81 6.23
C GLU A 163 -0.71 21.32 5.37
N GLY A 164 -1.23 20.12 5.65
CA GLY A 164 -2.36 19.53 4.95
C GLY A 164 -3.71 20.16 5.32
N LYS A 165 -4.75 19.78 4.57
CA LYS A 165 -6.13 20.22 4.83
C LYS A 165 -6.54 19.89 6.28
N GLU A 166 -7.13 20.86 6.97
CA GLU A 166 -7.52 20.76 8.39
C GLU A 166 -6.35 20.31 9.28
N GLN A 167 -5.15 20.83 9.02
CA GLN A 167 -3.92 20.48 9.75
C GLN A 167 -3.64 18.96 9.74
N GLY A 168 -3.96 18.28 8.61
CA GLY A 168 -3.78 16.85 8.42
C GLY A 168 -4.95 15.97 8.85
N GLU A 169 -5.94 16.51 9.57
CA GLU A 169 -7.10 15.74 10.05
C GLU A 169 -8.07 15.33 8.91
N ALA A 170 -8.06 16.04 7.77
CA ALA A 170 -8.92 15.71 6.65
C ALA A 170 -8.67 14.29 6.10
N LEU A 171 -7.42 13.85 6.03
CA LEU A 171 -7.07 12.50 5.59
C LEU A 171 -7.56 11.44 6.57
N ARG A 172 -7.39 11.67 7.88
CA ARG A 172 -7.93 10.79 8.92
C ARG A 172 -9.44 10.62 8.80
N LYS A 173 -10.17 11.75 8.70
CA LYS A 173 -11.63 11.73 8.51
C LYS A 173 -12.03 10.99 7.24
N TRP A 174 -11.24 11.11 6.19
CA TRP A 174 -11.48 10.43 4.92
C TRP A 174 -11.39 8.90 5.05
N TYR A 175 -10.41 8.38 5.83
CA TYR A 175 -10.31 6.95 6.13
C TYR A 175 -11.45 6.46 7.03
N VAL A 176 -11.75 7.19 8.11
CA VAL A 176 -12.86 6.84 9.03
C VAL A 176 -14.20 6.77 8.29
N ALA A 177 -14.47 7.73 7.38
CA ALA A 177 -15.69 7.72 6.57
C ALA A 177 -15.78 6.51 5.59
N ARG A 178 -14.69 5.74 5.43
CA ARG A 178 -14.59 4.52 4.59
C ARG A 178 -14.42 3.23 5.40
N GLY A 179 -14.82 3.28 6.67
CA GLY A 179 -14.89 2.10 7.53
C GLY A 179 -13.61 1.78 8.32
N PHE A 180 -12.57 2.63 8.24
CA PHE A 180 -11.41 2.46 9.11
C PHE A 180 -11.71 2.93 10.54
N GLU A 181 -11.25 2.15 11.51
CA GLU A 181 -11.27 2.50 12.92
C GLU A 181 -9.93 3.11 13.34
N GLU A 182 -9.97 4.22 14.09
CA GLU A 182 -8.75 4.82 14.64
C GLU A 182 -8.26 3.99 15.83
N CYS A 183 -7.18 3.25 15.65
CA CYS A 183 -6.61 2.39 16.69
C CYS A 183 -5.60 3.11 17.59
N GLY A 184 -5.15 4.30 17.22
CA GLY A 184 -4.26 5.10 18.06
C GLY A 184 -3.44 6.14 17.30
N ARG A 185 -2.75 6.99 18.06
CA ARG A 185 -1.88 8.04 17.56
C ARG A 185 -0.52 7.99 18.25
N LEU A 186 0.52 7.69 17.46
CA LEU A 186 1.91 7.68 17.92
C LEU A 186 2.49 9.10 17.82
N LYS A 187 2.72 9.75 18.98
CA LYS A 187 3.29 11.08 19.02
C LYS A 187 4.80 11.03 18.86
N LYS A 188 5.37 11.90 18.03
CA LYS A 188 6.83 12.08 17.87
C LYS A 188 7.57 10.80 17.48
N VAL A 189 6.93 9.89 16.73
CA VAL A 189 7.54 8.63 16.28
C VAL A 189 8.42 8.82 15.04
N GLY A 190 8.19 9.87 14.26
CA GLY A 190 8.96 10.20 13.08
C GLY A 190 9.26 11.69 12.98
N TYR A 191 10.36 12.04 12.29
CA TYR A 191 10.76 13.43 12.06
C TYR A 191 11.05 13.68 10.59
N LYS A 192 10.34 14.64 9.98
CA LYS A 192 10.53 15.04 8.59
C LYS A 192 10.11 16.50 8.38
N ARG A 193 10.86 17.25 7.55
CA ARG A 193 10.56 18.65 7.17
C ARG A 193 10.36 19.60 8.35
N GLY A 194 11.03 19.37 9.47
CA GLY A 194 10.90 20.20 10.68
C GLY A 194 9.78 19.77 11.63
N TYR A 195 8.96 18.78 11.30
CA TYR A 195 7.85 18.27 12.11
C TYR A 195 8.16 16.90 12.72
N TRP A 196 7.56 16.68 13.92
CA TRP A 196 7.58 15.40 14.64
C TRP A 196 6.25 14.67 14.48
#